data_d3c2c2180039ec0d3bcee48fe9c81858
#
_entry.id   d3c2c2180039ec0d3bcee48fe9c81858
#
_cell.length_a   1.000
_cell.length_b   1.000
_cell.length_c   1.000
_cell.angle_alpha   90.00
_cell.angle_beta   90.00
_cell.angle_gamma   90.00
#
_symmetry.space_group_name_H-M   'P 1'
#
loop_
_entity.id
_entity.type
_entity.pdbx_description
1 polymer ?
#
loop_
_entity_poly.entity_id
_entity_poly.type
_entity_poly.pdbx_seq_one_letter_code
_entity_poly.pdbx_strand_id
1 'polypeptide(L)'
;NFSKEISSSGSEIFSEDALNFLEKVHLKFNDRIDNLIDDRVEYQNTVDGGILPSFDPKTEDIRNSEWSVRPIPNNLKDRRVEITGPVDRKMIINALNSNVNVFMADFEDSLSPTWENIQNGLINMRDAAHRTISFQHRVTLKKYNLRSNPAILMCRVRGLHLKEKHISCNGVTLYGALVDFVMYLYHNHKALETFGSGPYFYIPKLQSYHEAKLWNDIISYCEDELRLNRGTVRVTCLIETLPAVFQMEEILYYLKDHIIGLNCGRWDYIFSF
;
A
#
# COMPACT_ATOMS: atom_id res chain seq x y z
N ASN A 1 -0.87 7.47 -20.74
CA ASN A 1 -0.80 8.92 -20.99
C ASN A 1 -0.68 9.69 -19.68
N PHE A 2 0.05 10.81 -19.71
CA PHE A 2 0.22 11.72 -18.58
C PHE A 2 -0.41 13.07 -18.90
N SER A 3 -1.14 13.66 -17.96
CA SER A 3 -1.76 14.99 -18.10
C SER A 3 -0.83 16.13 -17.70
N LYS A 4 0.31 15.82 -17.09
CA LYS A 4 1.38 16.76 -16.71
C LYS A 4 2.75 16.17 -17.04
N GLU A 5 3.73 17.05 -17.18
CA GLU A 5 5.11 16.64 -17.42
C GLU A 5 5.66 15.73 -16.31
N ILE A 6 6.44 14.75 -16.73
CA ILE A 6 7.25 13.92 -15.85
C ILE A 6 8.60 14.63 -15.68
N SER A 7 9.05 14.80 -14.45
CA SER A 7 10.38 15.33 -14.16
C SER A 7 11.47 14.41 -14.74
N SER A 8 12.66 14.94 -14.98
CA SER A 8 13.79 14.14 -15.48
C SER A 8 14.11 12.94 -14.57
N SER A 9 14.00 13.12 -13.25
CA SER A 9 14.13 12.01 -12.29
C SER A 9 12.92 11.08 -12.29
N GLY A 10 11.74 11.60 -12.56
CA GLY A 10 10.50 10.83 -12.67
C GLY A 10 10.49 9.90 -13.88
N SER A 11 11.17 10.25 -14.98
CA SER A 11 11.25 9.41 -16.17
C SER A 11 11.92 8.04 -15.90
N GLU A 12 12.80 7.97 -14.91
CA GLU A 12 13.40 6.70 -14.48
C GLU A 12 12.39 5.79 -13.75
N ILE A 13 11.48 6.39 -12.98
CA ILE A 13 10.41 5.66 -12.30
C ILE A 13 9.35 5.21 -13.29
N PHE A 14 8.93 6.11 -14.18
CA PHE A 14 7.93 5.83 -15.22
C PHE A 14 8.60 5.34 -16.52
N SER A 15 9.55 4.40 -16.39
CA SER A 15 10.16 3.72 -17.55
C SER A 15 9.11 2.96 -18.35
N GLU A 16 9.38 2.71 -19.63
CA GLU A 16 8.47 1.98 -20.52
C GLU A 16 8.05 0.63 -19.94
N ASP A 17 9.00 -0.14 -19.42
CA ASP A 17 8.72 -1.45 -18.82
C ASP A 17 7.85 -1.36 -17.57
N ALA A 18 8.12 -0.37 -16.70
CA ALA A 18 7.31 -0.14 -15.50
C ALA A 18 5.87 0.30 -15.85
N LEU A 19 5.73 1.15 -16.87
CA LEU A 19 4.43 1.57 -17.38
C LEU A 19 3.67 0.43 -18.05
N ASN A 20 4.34 -0.41 -18.83
CA ASN A 20 3.73 -1.60 -19.42
C ASN A 20 3.24 -2.57 -18.33
N PHE A 21 3.99 -2.70 -17.23
CA PHE A 21 3.55 -3.51 -16.10
C PHE A 21 2.33 -2.89 -15.40
N LEU A 22 2.36 -1.58 -15.14
CA LEU A 22 1.23 -0.86 -14.56
C LEU A 22 -0.03 -0.96 -15.44
N GLU A 23 0.11 -0.83 -16.76
CA GLU A 23 -0.99 -0.97 -17.71
C GLU A 23 -1.64 -2.35 -17.64
N LYS A 24 -0.85 -3.43 -17.61
CA LYS A 24 -1.36 -4.79 -17.46
C LYS A 24 -2.20 -4.96 -16.19
N VAL A 25 -1.71 -4.45 -15.06
CA VAL A 25 -2.43 -4.51 -13.79
C VAL A 25 -3.72 -3.69 -13.86
N HIS A 26 -3.65 -2.47 -14.38
CA HIS A 26 -4.81 -1.61 -14.55
C HIS A 26 -5.89 -2.26 -15.42
N LEU A 27 -5.54 -2.74 -16.62
CA LEU A 27 -6.50 -3.36 -17.54
C LEU A 27 -7.15 -4.62 -16.94
N LYS A 28 -6.44 -5.33 -16.08
CA LYS A 28 -6.95 -6.55 -15.44
C LYS A 28 -7.91 -6.27 -14.28
N PHE A 29 -7.69 -5.20 -13.54
CA PHE A 29 -8.37 -5.02 -12.24
C PHE A 29 -9.23 -3.77 -12.14
N ASN A 30 -9.13 -2.81 -13.07
CA ASN A 30 -9.85 -1.52 -12.98
C ASN A 30 -11.36 -1.72 -12.80
N ASP A 31 -11.99 -2.53 -13.66
CA ASP A 31 -13.44 -2.71 -13.61
C ASP A 31 -13.90 -3.36 -12.28
N ARG A 32 -13.07 -4.25 -11.72
CA ARG A 32 -13.36 -4.83 -10.40
C ARG A 32 -13.25 -3.80 -9.28
N ILE A 33 -12.31 -2.84 -9.39
CA ILE A 33 -12.22 -1.75 -8.43
C ILE A 33 -13.43 -0.82 -8.58
N ASP A 34 -13.80 -0.45 -9.80
CA ASP A 34 -14.97 0.39 -10.05
C ASP A 34 -16.23 -0.24 -9.43
N ASN A 35 -16.47 -1.53 -9.67
CA ASN A 35 -17.60 -2.25 -9.07
C ASN A 35 -17.59 -2.24 -7.52
N LEU A 36 -16.41 -2.47 -6.90
CA LEU A 36 -16.31 -2.44 -5.44
C LEU A 36 -16.47 -1.04 -4.84
N ILE A 37 -16.13 0.00 -5.57
CA ILE A 37 -16.42 1.38 -5.15
C ILE A 37 -17.93 1.67 -5.24
N ASP A 38 -18.60 1.16 -6.28
CA ASP A 38 -20.06 1.26 -6.39
C ASP A 38 -20.75 0.45 -5.28
N ASP A 39 -20.28 -0.76 -4.96
CA ASP A 39 -20.76 -1.58 -3.84
C ASP A 39 -20.69 -0.83 -2.50
N ARG A 40 -19.67 0.02 -2.28
CA ARG A 40 -19.57 0.87 -1.08
C ARG A 40 -20.76 1.84 -0.98
N VAL A 41 -21.16 2.43 -2.11
CA VAL A 41 -22.28 3.37 -2.15
C VAL A 41 -23.59 2.63 -1.85
N GLU A 42 -23.79 1.45 -2.41
CA GLU A 42 -24.97 0.63 -2.14
C GLU A 42 -25.04 0.19 -0.68
N TYR A 43 -23.88 -0.21 -0.12
CA TYR A 43 -23.78 -0.58 1.29
C TYR A 43 -24.09 0.62 2.20
N GLN A 44 -23.59 1.82 1.90
CA GLN A 44 -23.88 3.03 2.66
C GLN A 44 -25.38 3.35 2.63
N ASN A 45 -26.02 3.25 1.47
CA ASN A 45 -27.47 3.43 1.34
C ASN A 45 -28.26 2.44 2.23
N THR A 46 -27.75 1.23 2.38
CA THR A 46 -28.35 0.20 3.26
C THR A 46 -28.24 0.61 4.73
N VAL A 47 -27.06 1.12 5.14
CA VAL A 47 -26.84 1.63 6.51
C VAL A 47 -27.69 2.87 6.79
N ASP A 48 -27.75 3.80 5.85
CA ASP A 48 -28.59 5.01 5.94
C ASP A 48 -30.08 4.66 6.03
N GLY A 49 -30.50 3.53 5.44
CA GLY A 49 -31.83 2.94 5.57
C GLY A 49 -32.10 2.29 6.94
N GLY A 50 -31.14 2.31 7.87
CA GLY A 50 -31.27 1.82 9.24
C GLY A 50 -30.82 0.38 9.48
N ILE A 51 -30.19 -0.28 8.49
CA ILE A 51 -29.62 -1.62 8.63
C ILE A 51 -28.16 -1.46 9.11
N LEU A 52 -27.91 -1.75 10.38
CA LEU A 52 -26.58 -1.62 10.97
C LEU A 52 -25.62 -2.71 10.47
N PRO A 53 -24.30 -2.41 10.41
CA PRO A 53 -23.27 -3.40 10.12
C PRO A 53 -23.35 -4.60 11.05
N SER A 54 -23.18 -5.80 10.49
CA SER A 54 -23.18 -7.06 11.24
C SER A 54 -22.29 -8.09 10.54
N PHE A 55 -22.03 -9.21 11.23
CA PHE A 55 -21.35 -10.34 10.61
C PHE A 55 -22.17 -10.92 9.44
N ASP A 56 -21.50 -11.13 8.29
CA ASP A 56 -22.17 -11.73 7.13
C ASP A 56 -22.43 -13.24 7.39
N PRO A 57 -23.69 -13.69 7.39
CA PRO A 57 -23.99 -15.11 7.57
C PRO A 57 -23.43 -15.98 6.43
N LYS A 58 -23.21 -15.43 5.23
CA LYS A 58 -22.63 -16.16 4.10
C LYS A 58 -21.17 -16.57 4.30
N THR A 59 -20.48 -15.96 5.25
CA THR A 59 -19.07 -16.24 5.57
C THR A 59 -18.90 -16.94 6.92
N GLU A 60 -19.97 -17.46 7.49
CA GLU A 60 -19.95 -18.18 8.75
C GLU A 60 -18.97 -19.36 8.73
N ASP A 61 -18.89 -20.08 7.62
CA ASP A 61 -17.94 -21.18 7.44
C ASP A 61 -16.48 -20.75 7.59
N ILE A 62 -16.13 -19.53 7.15
CA ILE A 62 -14.77 -18.98 7.33
C ILE A 62 -14.49 -18.80 8.82
N ARG A 63 -15.41 -18.24 9.58
CA ARG A 63 -15.26 -17.98 11.01
C ARG A 63 -15.24 -19.26 11.85
N ASN A 64 -15.91 -20.32 11.39
CA ASN A 64 -16.03 -21.58 12.13
C ASN A 64 -15.03 -22.66 11.66
N SER A 65 -14.27 -22.44 10.58
CA SER A 65 -13.31 -23.40 10.07
C SER A 65 -11.88 -23.16 10.60
N GLU A 66 -11.10 -24.22 10.62
CA GLU A 66 -9.67 -24.14 10.97
C GLU A 66 -8.85 -23.70 9.75
N TRP A 67 -8.17 -22.57 9.87
CA TRP A 67 -7.20 -22.07 8.90
C TRP A 67 -6.13 -21.24 9.61
N SER A 68 -5.05 -20.94 8.91
CA SER A 68 -3.97 -20.11 9.44
C SER A 68 -3.39 -19.20 8.38
N VAL A 69 -2.82 -18.09 8.81
CA VAL A 69 -2.05 -17.21 7.95
C VAL A 69 -0.63 -17.72 7.78
N ARG A 70 0.00 -17.39 6.66
CA ARG A 70 1.41 -17.70 6.42
C ARG A 70 2.30 -17.10 7.53
N PRO A 71 3.33 -17.81 7.98
CA PRO A 71 4.24 -17.31 9.03
C PRO A 71 4.80 -15.92 8.70
N ILE A 72 4.90 -15.09 9.74
CA ILE A 72 5.46 -13.74 9.63
C ILE A 72 6.97 -13.83 9.36
N PRO A 73 7.52 -13.03 8.41
CA PRO A 73 8.96 -12.94 8.19
C PRO A 73 9.73 -12.62 9.47
N ASN A 74 10.91 -13.22 9.63
CA ASN A 74 11.67 -13.12 10.88
C ASN A 74 12.01 -11.66 11.25
N ASN A 75 12.30 -10.82 10.27
CA ASN A 75 12.62 -9.41 10.47
C ASN A 75 11.40 -8.57 10.91
N LEU A 76 10.17 -9.10 10.77
CA LEU A 76 8.92 -8.44 11.17
C LEU A 76 8.31 -9.02 12.46
N LYS A 77 8.99 -9.95 13.14
CA LYS A 77 8.47 -10.52 14.39
C LYS A 77 8.41 -9.52 15.53
N ASP A 78 9.29 -8.52 15.53
CA ASP A 78 9.25 -7.41 16.49
C ASP A 78 8.83 -6.13 15.78
N ARG A 79 7.56 -5.77 15.94
CA ARG A 79 6.92 -4.57 15.38
C ARG A 79 6.30 -3.70 16.48
N ARG A 80 6.83 -3.76 17.68
CA ARG A 80 6.24 -3.05 18.83
C ARG A 80 6.23 -1.55 18.67
N VAL A 81 7.18 -0.98 17.90
CA VAL A 81 7.24 0.44 17.61
C VAL A 81 7.31 0.67 16.11
N GLU A 82 6.24 1.21 15.58
CA GLU A 82 6.13 1.66 14.20
C GLU A 82 5.81 3.14 14.18
N ILE A 83 6.45 3.87 13.28
CA ILE A 83 6.15 5.30 13.05
C ILE A 83 5.70 5.52 11.63
N THR A 84 4.90 6.56 11.45
CA THR A 84 4.36 6.99 10.15
C THR A 84 4.89 8.36 9.79
N GLY A 85 5.10 8.59 8.51
CA GLY A 85 5.42 9.90 7.98
C GLY A 85 5.35 9.92 6.46
N PRO A 86 5.32 11.12 5.86
CA PRO A 86 5.20 11.28 4.43
C PRO A 86 6.44 10.76 3.68
N VAL A 87 6.29 10.53 2.39
CA VAL A 87 7.38 10.10 1.49
C VAL A 87 8.32 11.25 1.09
N ASP A 88 8.46 12.26 1.95
CA ASP A 88 9.46 13.33 1.84
C ASP A 88 10.87 12.79 2.09
N ARG A 89 11.83 13.20 1.27
CA ARG A 89 13.20 12.69 1.28
C ARG A 89 13.90 12.79 2.64
N LYS A 90 13.80 13.95 3.27
CA LYS A 90 14.41 14.17 4.58
C LYS A 90 13.70 13.42 5.69
N MET A 91 12.36 13.39 5.62
CA MET A 91 11.53 12.67 6.59
C MET A 91 11.79 11.17 6.55
N ILE A 92 11.88 10.56 5.37
CA ILE A 92 12.23 9.14 5.19
C ILE A 92 13.58 8.84 5.86
N ILE A 93 14.63 9.64 5.58
CA ILE A 93 15.95 9.41 6.18
C ILE A 93 15.89 9.49 7.71
N ASN A 94 15.22 10.50 8.25
CA ASN A 94 15.10 10.67 9.70
C ASN A 94 14.32 9.52 10.34
N ALA A 95 13.21 9.11 9.73
CA ALA A 95 12.37 8.03 10.23
C ALA A 95 13.09 6.68 10.20
N LEU A 96 13.73 6.33 9.09
CA LEU A 96 14.53 5.11 8.97
C LEU A 96 15.73 5.08 9.92
N ASN A 97 16.28 6.25 10.27
CA ASN A 97 17.38 6.37 11.22
C ASN A 97 16.95 6.44 12.69
N SER A 98 15.66 6.52 12.95
CA SER A 98 15.15 6.53 14.32
C SER A 98 15.23 5.14 14.98
N ASN A 99 15.06 5.09 16.29
CA ASN A 99 15.15 3.84 17.06
C ASN A 99 13.79 3.10 17.11
N VAL A 100 13.22 2.86 15.91
CA VAL A 100 11.96 2.15 15.74
C VAL A 100 12.17 0.86 14.96
N ASN A 101 11.21 -0.06 15.05
CA ASN A 101 11.28 -1.32 14.31
C ASN A 101 10.89 -1.12 12.84
N VAL A 102 9.85 -0.31 12.60
CA VAL A 102 9.27 -0.10 11.27
C VAL A 102 8.99 1.37 11.03
N PHE A 103 9.23 1.81 9.81
CA PHE A 103 8.74 3.06 9.27
C PHE A 103 7.70 2.79 8.17
N MET A 104 6.47 3.22 8.40
CA MET A 104 5.42 3.23 7.40
C MET A 104 5.49 4.55 6.61
N ALA A 105 6.08 4.49 5.43
CA ALA A 105 6.15 5.61 4.50
C ALA A 105 4.82 5.75 3.76
N ASP A 106 4.24 6.92 3.82
CA ASP A 106 2.83 7.13 3.60
C ASP A 106 2.53 8.01 2.38
N PHE A 107 1.92 7.42 1.35
CA PHE A 107 1.38 8.13 0.19
C PHE A 107 -0.06 8.63 0.41
N GLU A 108 -0.73 8.18 1.45
CA GLU A 108 -2.13 8.48 1.69
C GLU A 108 -2.33 9.74 2.55
N ASP A 109 -2.50 9.56 3.87
CA ASP A 109 -2.97 10.64 4.75
C ASP A 109 -1.90 11.70 5.07
N SER A 110 -0.62 11.33 5.04
CA SER A 110 0.49 12.23 5.40
C SER A 110 1.04 13.03 4.22
N LEU A 111 0.57 12.77 3.00
CA LEU A 111 1.08 13.38 1.78
C LEU A 111 -0.02 14.15 1.05
N SER A 112 0.22 15.44 0.73
CA SER A 112 -0.64 16.12 -0.24
C SER A 112 -0.42 15.48 -1.63
N PRO A 113 -1.48 14.94 -2.29
CA PRO A 113 -1.35 14.15 -3.51
C PRO A 113 -1.18 15.01 -4.77
N THR A 114 -0.24 15.96 -4.73
CA THR A 114 0.16 16.70 -5.93
C THR A 114 1.03 15.80 -6.81
N TRP A 115 1.00 16.04 -8.13
CA TRP A 115 1.81 15.26 -9.06
C TRP A 115 3.30 15.29 -8.74
N GLU A 116 3.81 16.44 -8.31
CA GLU A 116 5.19 16.58 -7.87
C GLU A 116 5.50 15.72 -6.64
N ASN A 117 4.62 15.72 -5.64
CA ASN A 117 4.81 14.92 -4.44
C ASN A 117 4.74 13.42 -4.73
N ILE A 118 3.87 12.98 -5.62
CA ILE A 118 3.77 11.56 -6.02
C ILE A 118 5.05 11.13 -6.75
N GLN A 119 5.52 11.90 -7.74
CA GLN A 119 6.78 11.58 -8.43
C GLN A 119 7.96 11.54 -7.45
N ASN A 120 8.13 12.60 -6.66
CA ASN A 120 9.21 12.69 -5.68
C ASN A 120 9.12 11.57 -4.63
N GLY A 121 7.91 11.24 -4.19
CA GLY A 121 7.66 10.14 -3.25
C GLY A 121 8.14 8.80 -3.80
N LEU A 122 7.77 8.46 -5.02
CA LEU A 122 8.21 7.22 -5.68
C LEU A 122 9.74 7.16 -5.85
N ILE A 123 10.36 8.27 -6.25
CA ILE A 123 11.83 8.39 -6.34
C ILE A 123 12.47 8.19 -4.96
N ASN A 124 11.95 8.87 -3.94
CA ASN A 124 12.47 8.78 -2.59
C ASN A 124 12.35 7.37 -2.01
N MET A 125 11.23 6.70 -2.28
CA MET A 125 11.00 5.31 -1.87
C MET A 125 11.93 4.33 -2.58
N ARG A 126 12.21 4.54 -3.88
CA ARG A 126 13.22 3.78 -4.62
C ARG A 126 14.60 3.95 -3.98
N ASP A 127 15.03 5.19 -3.81
CA ASP A 127 16.34 5.48 -3.26
C ASP A 127 16.49 4.96 -1.82
N ALA A 128 15.41 4.96 -1.03
CA ALA A 128 15.39 4.40 0.32
C ALA A 128 15.54 2.87 0.31
N ALA A 129 14.78 2.17 -0.53
CA ALA A 129 14.83 0.73 -0.69
C ALA A 129 16.20 0.25 -1.19
N HIS A 130 16.82 1.03 -2.09
CA HIS A 130 18.17 0.79 -2.62
C HIS A 130 19.29 1.26 -1.68
N ARG A 131 18.96 1.86 -0.53
CA ARG A 131 19.89 2.46 0.45
C ARG A 131 20.81 3.55 -0.11
N THR A 132 20.40 4.19 -1.18
CA THR A 132 21.12 5.28 -1.84
C THR A 132 20.60 6.67 -1.45
N ILE A 133 19.51 6.73 -0.70
CA ILE A 133 18.88 7.98 -0.30
C ILE A 133 19.82 8.85 0.52
N SER A 134 19.99 10.10 0.10
CA SER A 134 20.73 11.12 0.82
C SER A 134 20.06 12.48 0.63
N PHE A 135 20.28 13.39 1.56
CA PHE A 135 19.76 14.75 1.48
C PHE A 135 20.77 15.72 2.07
N GLN A 136 20.99 16.86 1.40
CA GLN A 136 21.77 17.96 1.93
C GLN A 136 20.89 19.21 2.05
N HIS A 137 20.80 19.76 3.25
CA HIS A 137 20.04 20.98 3.50
C HIS A 137 20.73 22.17 2.81
N ARG A 138 20.00 22.89 1.95
CA ARG A 138 20.55 23.93 1.06
C ARG A 138 21.24 25.07 1.81
N VAL A 139 20.70 25.49 2.97
CA VAL A 139 21.21 26.62 3.72
C VAL A 139 22.28 26.21 4.76
N THR A 140 21.99 25.17 5.55
CA THR A 140 22.89 24.73 6.62
C THR A 140 23.99 23.78 6.16
N LEU A 141 23.91 23.31 4.91
CA LEU A 141 24.78 22.31 4.29
C LEU A 141 24.85 20.98 5.07
N LYS A 142 23.99 20.80 6.08
CA LYS A 142 23.91 19.57 6.85
C LYS A 142 23.53 18.41 5.94
N LYS A 143 24.31 17.33 6.01
CA LYS A 143 24.06 16.10 5.25
C LYS A 143 23.28 15.09 6.09
N TYR A 144 22.37 14.40 5.43
CA TYR A 144 21.55 13.32 5.98
C TYR A 144 21.74 12.08 5.11
N ASN A 145 22.16 10.99 5.71
CA ASN A 145 22.37 9.70 5.04
C ASN A 145 21.73 8.60 5.88
N LEU A 146 21.41 7.47 5.27
CA LEU A 146 20.98 6.29 6.02
C LEU A 146 22.13 5.73 6.86
N ARG A 147 21.79 5.30 8.07
CA ARG A 147 22.70 4.48 8.89
C ARG A 147 22.77 3.05 8.33
N SER A 148 23.77 2.28 8.79
CA SER A 148 24.00 0.91 8.31
C SER A 148 22.83 -0.05 8.59
N ASN A 149 22.11 0.15 9.68
CA ASN A 149 20.95 -0.66 10.08
C ASN A 149 19.71 0.23 10.27
N PRO A 150 19.04 0.64 9.19
CA PRO A 150 17.84 1.45 9.26
C PRO A 150 16.65 0.61 9.74
N ALA A 151 15.56 1.27 10.17
CA ALA A 151 14.27 0.64 10.41
C ALA A 151 13.76 -0.05 9.13
N ILE A 152 12.86 -1.01 9.29
CA ILE A 152 12.21 -1.68 8.16
C ILE A 152 11.28 -0.69 7.46
N LEU A 153 11.40 -0.60 6.15
CA LEU A 153 10.55 0.24 5.31
C LEU A 153 9.28 -0.51 4.92
N MET A 154 8.13 0.08 5.18
CA MET A 154 6.84 -0.32 4.63
C MET A 154 6.23 0.83 3.83
N CYS A 155 5.48 0.51 2.79
CA CYS A 155 4.80 1.48 1.95
C CYS A 155 3.29 1.47 2.22
N ARG A 156 2.72 2.57 2.71
CA ARG A 156 1.27 2.74 2.72
C ARG A 156 0.82 3.36 1.40
N VAL A 157 0.12 2.56 0.61
CA VAL A 157 -0.47 3.01 -0.65
C VAL A 157 -1.73 3.83 -0.39
N ARG A 158 -2.16 4.63 -1.35
CA ARG A 158 -3.44 5.32 -1.28
C ARG A 158 -4.62 4.35 -1.22
N GLY A 159 -5.73 4.79 -0.66
CA GLY A 159 -6.98 4.00 -0.63
C GLY A 159 -7.53 3.75 -2.04
N LEU A 160 -8.26 2.63 -2.21
CA LEU A 160 -8.84 2.23 -3.51
C LEU A 160 -9.79 3.27 -4.10
N HIS A 161 -10.38 4.17 -3.30
CA HIS A 161 -11.30 5.21 -3.74
C HIS A 161 -10.60 6.41 -4.39
N LEU A 162 -9.27 6.51 -4.31
CA LEU A 162 -8.52 7.66 -4.81
C LEU A 162 -7.99 7.41 -6.23
N LYS A 163 -8.33 8.30 -7.16
CA LYS A 163 -7.81 8.29 -8.54
C LYS A 163 -6.52 9.11 -8.64
N GLU A 164 -5.56 8.64 -9.45
CA GLU A 164 -4.37 9.39 -9.84
C GLU A 164 -4.67 10.19 -11.10
N LYS A 165 -5.09 11.44 -10.92
CA LYS A 165 -5.60 12.32 -11.99
C LYS A 165 -4.61 12.62 -13.12
N HIS A 166 -3.33 12.33 -12.92
CA HIS A 166 -2.27 12.68 -13.86
C HIS A 166 -1.88 11.52 -14.77
N ILE A 167 -2.38 10.31 -14.51
CA ILE A 167 -2.09 9.11 -15.32
C ILE A 167 -3.39 8.52 -15.83
N SER A 168 -3.44 8.25 -17.14
CA SER A 168 -4.56 7.56 -17.78
C SER A 168 -4.08 6.47 -18.75
N CYS A 169 -4.85 5.40 -18.86
CA CYS A 169 -4.71 4.35 -19.85
C CYS A 169 -6.00 4.29 -20.65
N ASN A 170 -5.92 4.36 -21.99
CA ASN A 170 -7.07 4.34 -22.90
C ASN A 170 -8.17 5.35 -22.52
N GLY A 171 -7.79 6.52 -21.99
CA GLY A 171 -8.73 7.55 -21.54
C GLY A 171 -9.31 7.33 -20.13
N VAL A 172 -9.01 6.20 -19.48
CA VAL A 172 -9.46 5.90 -18.11
C VAL A 172 -8.38 6.32 -17.12
N THR A 173 -8.74 7.11 -16.12
CA THR A 173 -7.85 7.55 -15.05
C THR A 173 -7.53 6.40 -14.11
N LEU A 174 -6.24 6.20 -13.77
CA LEU A 174 -5.79 5.11 -12.91
C LEU A 174 -6.17 5.34 -11.45
N TYR A 175 -6.30 4.24 -10.72
CA TYR A 175 -6.38 4.28 -9.26
C TYR A 175 -5.00 4.55 -8.64
N GLY A 176 -4.95 5.51 -7.71
CA GLY A 176 -3.72 5.86 -7.00
C GLY A 176 -3.10 4.67 -6.27
N ALA A 177 -3.95 3.84 -5.69
CA ALA A 177 -3.53 2.60 -5.02
C ALA A 177 -2.72 1.67 -5.94
N LEU A 178 -3.15 1.48 -7.20
CA LEU A 178 -2.42 0.67 -8.17
C LEU A 178 -1.09 1.33 -8.58
N VAL A 179 -1.08 2.65 -8.78
CA VAL A 179 0.14 3.39 -9.12
C VAL A 179 1.18 3.22 -8.01
N ASP A 180 0.80 3.49 -6.77
CA ASP A 180 1.71 3.41 -5.62
C ASP A 180 2.22 1.99 -5.41
N PHE A 181 1.32 1.00 -5.44
CA PHE A 181 1.65 -0.41 -5.24
C PHE A 181 2.58 -0.94 -6.34
N VAL A 182 2.18 -0.78 -7.60
CA VAL A 182 2.90 -1.36 -8.73
C VAL A 182 4.26 -0.72 -8.91
N MET A 183 4.35 0.62 -8.83
CA MET A 183 5.63 1.32 -8.99
C MET A 183 6.59 0.97 -7.85
N TYR A 184 6.11 0.95 -6.60
CA TYR A 184 6.96 0.57 -5.48
C TYR A 184 7.43 -0.89 -5.59
N LEU A 185 6.55 -1.82 -5.91
CA LEU A 185 6.90 -3.23 -6.06
C LEU A 185 7.90 -3.45 -7.21
N TYR A 186 7.58 -2.91 -8.39
CA TYR A 186 8.40 -3.10 -9.59
C TYR A 186 9.85 -2.67 -9.39
N HIS A 187 10.07 -1.49 -8.85
CA HIS A 187 11.41 -0.92 -8.70
C HIS A 187 12.19 -1.49 -7.52
N ASN A 188 11.53 -2.03 -6.50
CA ASN A 188 12.18 -2.21 -5.21
C ASN A 188 12.31 -3.67 -4.74
N HIS A 189 11.53 -4.61 -5.28
CA HIS A 189 11.50 -5.99 -4.75
C HIS A 189 12.89 -6.64 -4.69
N LYS A 190 13.72 -6.51 -5.73
CA LYS A 190 15.07 -7.08 -5.76
C LYS A 190 16.03 -6.41 -4.77
N ALA A 191 15.98 -5.07 -4.68
CA ALA A 191 16.82 -4.33 -3.75
C ALA A 191 16.47 -4.67 -2.30
N LEU A 192 15.17 -4.71 -1.97
CA LEU A 192 14.69 -5.07 -0.63
C LEU A 192 15.13 -6.49 -0.24
N GLU A 193 15.01 -7.46 -1.14
CA GLU A 193 15.49 -8.83 -0.94
C GLU A 193 17.01 -8.87 -0.65
N THR A 194 17.80 -8.14 -1.43
CA THR A 194 19.26 -8.03 -1.25
C THR A 194 19.64 -7.55 0.15
N PHE A 195 18.83 -6.70 0.75
CA PHE A 195 19.05 -6.19 2.11
C PHE A 195 18.32 -6.99 3.20
N GLY A 196 17.83 -8.19 2.90
CA GLY A 196 17.16 -9.08 3.85
C GLY A 196 15.79 -8.58 4.29
N SER A 197 15.15 -7.74 3.47
CA SER A 197 13.79 -7.25 3.65
C SER A 197 12.88 -7.82 2.56
N GLY A 198 11.68 -7.29 2.44
CA GLY A 198 10.73 -7.64 1.39
C GLY A 198 9.87 -6.44 1.00
N PRO A 199 9.08 -6.56 -0.08
CA PRO A 199 8.10 -5.56 -0.47
C PRO A 199 6.91 -5.61 0.51
N TYR A 200 7.00 -4.80 1.57
CA TYR A 200 6.02 -4.74 2.65
C TYR A 200 5.12 -3.53 2.49
N PHE A 201 3.82 -3.74 2.66
CA PHE A 201 2.82 -2.70 2.44
C PHE A 201 1.86 -2.56 3.61
N TYR A 202 1.26 -1.38 3.68
CA TYR A 202 0.03 -1.10 4.42
C TYR A 202 -1.11 -0.84 3.44
N ILE A 203 -2.22 -1.53 3.64
CA ILE A 203 -3.44 -1.37 2.83
C ILE A 203 -4.47 -0.63 3.68
N PRO A 204 -4.80 0.62 3.31
CA PRO A 204 -5.74 1.44 4.05
C PRO A 204 -7.17 1.30 3.57
N LYS A 205 -8.12 1.81 4.36
CA LYS A 205 -9.51 2.12 3.99
C LYS A 205 -10.30 0.94 3.41
N LEU A 206 -9.98 -0.31 3.82
CA LEU A 206 -10.81 -1.46 3.47
C LEU A 206 -12.19 -1.32 4.13
N GLN A 207 -13.25 -1.62 3.37
CA GLN A 207 -14.62 -1.68 3.86
C GLN A 207 -15.19 -3.10 3.84
N SER A 208 -14.65 -3.97 2.98
CA SER A 208 -15.16 -5.33 2.86
C SER A 208 -14.07 -6.37 2.59
N TYR A 209 -14.38 -7.64 2.89
CA TYR A 209 -13.53 -8.76 2.51
C TYR A 209 -13.44 -8.96 1.00
N HIS A 210 -14.38 -8.45 0.22
CA HIS A 210 -14.30 -8.45 -1.24
C HIS A 210 -13.13 -7.60 -1.74
N GLU A 211 -12.86 -6.48 -1.07
CA GLU A 211 -11.69 -5.65 -1.35
C GLU A 211 -10.39 -6.37 -0.93
N ALA A 212 -10.40 -7.09 0.19
CA ALA A 212 -9.27 -7.92 0.59
C ALA A 212 -8.99 -9.04 -0.44
N LYS A 213 -10.03 -9.68 -0.97
CA LYS A 213 -9.93 -10.65 -2.05
C LYS A 213 -9.38 -10.02 -3.34
N LEU A 214 -9.83 -8.83 -3.70
CA LEU A 214 -9.26 -8.08 -4.83
C LEU A 214 -7.77 -7.82 -4.62
N TRP A 215 -7.35 -7.36 -3.45
CA TRP A 215 -5.94 -7.14 -3.14
C TRP A 215 -5.11 -8.42 -3.20
N ASN A 216 -5.64 -9.54 -2.69
CA ASN A 216 -4.99 -10.84 -2.86
C ASN A 216 -4.74 -11.18 -4.33
N ASP A 217 -5.74 -10.96 -5.18
CA ASP A 217 -5.65 -11.26 -6.61
C ASP A 217 -4.65 -10.31 -7.32
N ILE A 218 -4.64 -9.02 -6.97
CA ILE A 218 -3.65 -8.04 -7.49
C ILE A 218 -2.23 -8.44 -7.09
N ILE A 219 -2.02 -8.72 -5.80
CA ILE A 219 -0.71 -9.11 -5.27
C ILE A 219 -0.23 -10.39 -5.95
N SER A 220 -1.10 -11.40 -5.99
CA SER A 220 -0.80 -12.69 -6.60
C SER A 220 -0.44 -12.57 -8.07
N TYR A 221 -1.19 -11.77 -8.82
CA TYR A 221 -0.90 -11.49 -10.22
C TYR A 221 0.45 -10.79 -10.40
N CYS A 222 0.76 -9.80 -9.57
CA CYS A 222 2.04 -9.09 -9.64
C CYS A 222 3.22 -9.99 -9.27
N GLU A 223 3.07 -10.89 -8.29
CA GLU A 223 4.07 -11.88 -7.96
C GLU A 223 4.34 -12.83 -9.14
N ASP A 224 3.28 -13.31 -9.81
CA ASP A 224 3.40 -14.19 -10.97
C ASP A 224 4.11 -13.49 -12.14
N GLU A 225 3.72 -12.26 -12.50
CA GLU A 225 4.34 -11.47 -13.58
C GLU A 225 5.82 -11.15 -13.29
N LEU A 226 6.18 -10.89 -12.03
CA LEU A 226 7.55 -10.63 -11.60
C LEU A 226 8.34 -11.91 -11.26
N ARG A 227 7.72 -13.09 -11.39
CA ARG A 227 8.29 -14.40 -11.06
C ARG A 227 8.76 -14.50 -9.60
N LEU A 228 8.02 -13.90 -8.71
CA LEU A 228 8.23 -13.98 -7.28
C LEU A 228 7.51 -15.20 -6.70
N ASN A 229 8.03 -15.73 -5.60
CA ASN A 229 7.33 -16.77 -4.87
C ASN A 229 6.06 -16.20 -4.20
N ARG A 230 4.98 -17.00 -4.17
CA ARG A 230 3.75 -16.62 -3.48
C ARG A 230 4.03 -16.26 -2.00
N GLY A 231 3.55 -15.09 -1.58
CA GLY A 231 3.79 -14.55 -0.24
C GLY A 231 5.14 -13.85 -0.05
N THR A 232 5.82 -13.47 -1.14
CA THR A 232 6.95 -12.54 -1.10
C THR A 232 6.49 -11.15 -0.70
N VAL A 233 5.40 -10.69 -1.32
CA VAL A 233 4.72 -9.44 -0.92
C VAL A 233 3.96 -9.69 0.38
N ARG A 234 4.18 -8.83 1.38
CA ARG A 234 3.49 -8.93 2.66
C ARG A 234 2.75 -7.64 2.99
N VAL A 235 1.56 -7.78 3.58
CA VAL A 235 0.67 -6.65 3.83
C VAL A 235 0.18 -6.61 5.27
N THR A 236 0.04 -5.40 5.81
CA THR A 236 -0.74 -5.10 7.00
C THR A 236 -2.00 -4.35 6.55
N CYS A 237 -3.17 -4.76 6.99
CA CYS A 237 -4.41 -4.04 6.69
C CYS A 237 -4.79 -3.11 7.84
N LEU A 238 -5.17 -1.88 7.51
CA LEU A 238 -5.80 -1.00 8.49
C LEU A 238 -7.28 -1.37 8.63
N ILE A 239 -7.67 -1.64 9.87
CA ILE A 239 -9.07 -1.74 10.26
C ILE A 239 -9.47 -0.38 10.80
N GLU A 240 -10.05 0.42 9.93
CA GLU A 240 -10.32 1.84 10.16
C GLU A 240 -11.65 2.31 9.59
N THR A 241 -12.50 1.37 9.20
CA THR A 241 -13.87 1.64 8.79
C THR A 241 -14.82 0.75 9.60
N LEU A 242 -15.99 1.25 9.91
CA LEU A 242 -16.99 0.50 10.68
C LEU A 242 -17.36 -0.85 10.01
N PRO A 243 -17.60 -0.93 8.70
CA PRO A 243 -17.89 -2.21 8.04
C PRO A 243 -16.77 -3.25 8.17
N ALA A 244 -15.50 -2.83 8.11
CA ALA A 244 -14.37 -3.75 8.18
C ALA A 244 -14.23 -4.45 9.54
N VAL A 245 -14.71 -3.83 10.62
CA VAL A 245 -14.65 -4.43 11.98
C VAL A 245 -15.44 -5.74 12.04
N PHE A 246 -16.54 -5.84 11.30
CA PHE A 246 -17.38 -7.04 11.24
C PHE A 246 -16.87 -8.09 10.25
N GLN A 247 -15.74 -7.86 9.60
CA GLN A 247 -15.20 -8.70 8.52
C GLN A 247 -13.69 -8.99 8.69
N MET A 248 -13.16 -8.84 9.91
CA MET A 248 -11.71 -9.00 10.16
C MET A 248 -11.21 -10.42 9.85
N GLU A 249 -11.97 -11.44 10.20
CA GLU A 249 -11.58 -12.83 9.93
C GLU A 249 -11.59 -13.14 8.44
N GLU A 250 -12.59 -12.65 7.73
CA GLU A 250 -12.67 -12.78 6.27
C GLU A 250 -11.53 -12.04 5.57
N ILE A 251 -11.18 -10.84 6.03
CA ILE A 251 -10.03 -10.08 5.52
C ILE A 251 -8.75 -10.88 5.70
N LEU A 252 -8.52 -11.45 6.90
CA LEU A 252 -7.38 -12.31 7.18
C LEU A 252 -7.38 -13.56 6.29
N TYR A 253 -8.53 -14.20 6.14
CA TYR A 253 -8.68 -15.43 5.35
C TYR A 253 -8.34 -15.23 3.87
N TYR A 254 -8.89 -14.19 3.23
CA TYR A 254 -8.63 -13.93 1.82
C TYR A 254 -7.19 -13.48 1.56
N LEU A 255 -6.54 -12.85 2.54
CA LEU A 255 -5.14 -12.43 2.44
C LEU A 255 -4.16 -13.38 3.13
N LYS A 256 -4.55 -14.60 3.50
CA LYS A 256 -3.76 -15.51 4.35
C LYS A 256 -2.34 -15.79 3.87
N ASP A 257 -2.08 -15.74 2.57
CA ASP A 257 -0.73 -15.93 2.01
C ASP A 257 0.15 -14.67 2.13
N HIS A 258 -0.45 -13.50 2.33
CA HIS A 258 0.22 -12.20 2.29
C HIS A 258 0.15 -11.42 3.61
N ILE A 259 -0.92 -11.60 4.38
CA ILE A 259 -1.16 -10.81 5.60
C ILE A 259 -0.10 -11.05 6.68
N ILE A 260 0.30 -10.00 7.38
CA ILE A 260 1.23 -10.02 8.51
C ILE A 260 0.69 -9.31 9.74
N GLY A 261 -0.49 -8.74 9.66
CA GLY A 261 -1.15 -8.10 10.79
C GLY A 261 -2.31 -7.21 10.41
N LEU A 262 -3.09 -6.85 11.42
CA LEU A 262 -4.11 -5.82 11.36
C LEU A 262 -3.64 -4.63 12.20
N ASN A 263 -3.92 -3.42 11.76
CA ASN A 263 -3.66 -2.19 12.46
C ASN A 263 -4.99 -1.47 12.74
N CYS A 264 -5.24 -1.06 13.98
CA CYS A 264 -6.46 -0.34 14.35
C CYS A 264 -6.27 1.15 14.07
N GLY A 265 -6.92 1.65 13.02
CA GLY A 265 -6.92 3.07 12.64
C GLY A 265 -7.95 3.86 13.45
N ARG A 266 -7.48 4.75 14.33
CA ARG A 266 -8.35 5.44 15.30
C ARG A 266 -9.24 6.52 14.69
N TRP A 267 -8.66 7.47 13.97
CA TRP A 267 -9.39 8.65 13.50
C TRP A 267 -10.39 8.32 12.40
N ASP A 268 -9.97 7.55 11.41
CA ASP A 268 -10.85 7.12 10.34
C ASP A 268 -12.01 6.27 10.87
N TYR A 269 -11.74 5.40 11.85
CA TYR A 269 -12.80 4.64 12.50
C TYR A 269 -13.83 5.54 13.20
N ILE A 270 -13.36 6.56 13.92
CA ILE A 270 -14.26 7.54 14.58
C ILE A 270 -15.12 8.26 13.55
N PHE A 271 -14.53 8.66 12.41
CA PHE A 271 -15.29 9.34 11.35
C PHE A 271 -16.19 8.39 10.55
N SER A 272 -15.88 7.09 10.53
CA SER A 272 -16.72 6.07 9.90
C SER A 272 -17.92 5.66 10.74
N PHE A 273 -17.87 5.88 12.06
CA PHE A 273 -18.94 5.59 13.00
C PHE A 273 -19.99 6.70 12.99
#